data_77c60f2aee9c94d5b6090cbd0ca5b465
#
_entry.id   77c60f2aee9c94d5b6090cbd0ca5b465
#
_cell.length_a   1.000
_cell.length_b   1.000
_cell.length_c   1.000
_cell.angle_alpha   90.00
_cell.angle_beta   90.00
_cell.angle_gamma   90.00
#
_symmetry.space_group_name_H-M   'P 1'
#
loop_
_entity.id
_entity.type
_entity.pdbx_description
1 polymer ?
#
loop_
_entity_poly.entity_id
_entity_poly.type
_entity_poly.pdbx_seq_one_letter_code
_entity_poly.pdbx_strand_id
1 'polypeptide(L)'
;MTDTFADLARQAISHIISSCKITHFLIGLILLSFLIGLNSCGEKQQKVALSPRPVRFVIAPQPTLSIFHNQTGEIRAHDELTLGFRLGGRLLTRRVEVGDEVKKGELLASLESETGENQFNSARADLQSAIVSEQVGAANLRRMKILMPSGAIARVQLDNAMADWQSALSHRQTSENALKNARENLDWTRLTAPAPGVITQVSASSGQVVGAGQTVVNLAEATELDAVFDLSESQVRALKNVQSLNVSLLSDPAITTHGILRDISPQADPQTRTWRVRISLNNPPRAMALGASVQAPLPETGLGGIRLPASSLSQSGGTPAVFIVDRRNLQLEIRPVIIGRFSTREVFISSGIRPGETVVTAGVSKLRQGEKVSLGEGQE
;
A
#
# COMPACT_ATOMS: atom_id res chain seq x y z
N MET A 1 80.64 -98.68 13.31
CA MET A 1 79.62 -98.26 12.34
C MET A 1 79.05 -96.84 12.72
N THR A 2 79.89 -95.93 13.16
CA THR A 2 79.45 -94.60 13.66
C THR A 2 80.20 -93.38 13.05
N ASP A 3 81.23 -93.64 12.19
CA ASP A 3 82.06 -92.55 11.66
C ASP A 3 81.73 -92.09 10.23
N THR A 4 80.88 -92.80 9.50
CA THR A 4 80.51 -92.48 8.13
C THR A 4 79.36 -91.49 7.99
N PHE A 5 78.54 -91.26 9.04
CA PHE A 5 77.44 -90.33 9.02
C PHE A 5 77.86 -88.88 9.33
N ALA A 6 78.93 -88.67 10.05
CA ALA A 6 79.42 -87.34 10.45
C ALA A 6 80.09 -86.58 9.30
N ASP A 7 80.76 -87.29 8.35
CA ASP A 7 81.40 -86.63 7.21
C ASP A 7 80.42 -86.22 6.09
N LEU A 8 79.37 -86.98 5.88
CA LEU A 8 78.32 -86.61 4.94
C LEU A 8 77.52 -85.36 5.38
N ALA A 9 77.31 -85.22 6.68
CA ALA A 9 76.62 -84.01 7.25
C ALA A 9 77.49 -82.76 7.13
N ARG A 10 78.77 -82.86 7.28
CA ARG A 10 79.71 -81.71 7.11
C ARG A 10 79.82 -81.20 5.64
N GLN A 11 79.77 -82.11 4.67
CA GLN A 11 79.79 -81.75 3.26
C GLN A 11 78.47 -81.10 2.80
N ALA A 12 77.32 -81.56 3.29
CA ALA A 12 76.05 -81.00 2.98
C ALA A 12 75.84 -79.54 3.55
N ILE A 13 76.38 -79.34 4.76
CA ILE A 13 76.30 -77.98 5.41
C ILE A 13 77.23 -77.00 4.71
N SER A 14 78.38 -77.38 4.22
CA SER A 14 79.31 -76.48 3.50
C SER A 14 78.74 -76.02 2.14
N HIS A 15 78.02 -76.88 1.42
CA HIS A 15 77.37 -76.52 0.16
C HIS A 15 76.17 -75.62 0.37
N ILE A 16 75.41 -75.81 1.44
CA ILE A 16 74.28 -74.95 1.75
C ILE A 16 74.71 -73.52 2.16
N ILE A 17 75.75 -73.35 2.93
CA ILE A 17 76.31 -72.07 3.35
C ILE A 17 76.94 -71.32 2.16
N SER A 18 77.57 -72.00 1.22
CA SER A 18 78.11 -71.34 0.02
C SER A 18 77.00 -70.83 -0.93
N SER A 19 75.94 -71.62 -1.09
CA SER A 19 74.78 -71.22 -1.92
C SER A 19 73.98 -70.04 -1.32
N CYS A 20 73.89 -69.97 0.00
CA CYS A 20 73.20 -68.90 0.68
C CYS A 20 73.89 -67.54 0.58
N LYS A 21 75.23 -67.52 0.53
CA LYS A 21 76.04 -66.29 0.34
C LYS A 21 75.91 -65.71 -1.06
N ILE A 22 75.81 -66.56 -2.08
CA ILE A 22 75.67 -66.17 -3.50
C ILE A 22 74.23 -65.53 -3.72
N THR A 23 73.23 -66.16 -3.14
CA THR A 23 71.84 -65.63 -3.23
C THR A 23 71.66 -64.30 -2.53
N HIS A 24 72.27 -64.08 -1.37
CA HIS A 24 72.22 -62.79 -0.67
C HIS A 24 73.04 -61.73 -1.42
N PHE A 25 74.11 -62.04 -2.08
CA PHE A 25 74.89 -61.10 -2.89
C PHE A 25 74.15 -60.73 -4.17
N LEU A 26 73.42 -61.64 -4.81
CA LEU A 26 72.56 -61.36 -5.97
C LEU A 26 71.33 -60.55 -5.60
N ILE A 27 70.68 -60.82 -4.45
CA ILE A 27 69.58 -60.02 -3.95
C ILE A 27 70.05 -58.62 -3.57
N GLY A 28 71.22 -58.46 -2.96
CA GLY A 28 71.83 -57.17 -2.65
C GLY A 28 72.10 -56.31 -3.89
N LEU A 29 72.60 -56.97 -4.98
CA LEU A 29 72.93 -56.33 -6.25
C LEU A 29 71.65 -55.89 -6.99
N ILE A 30 70.58 -56.68 -6.92
CA ILE A 30 69.27 -56.36 -7.49
C ILE A 30 68.59 -55.21 -6.68
N LEU A 31 68.70 -55.23 -5.34
CA LEU A 31 68.22 -54.17 -4.51
C LEU A 31 68.97 -52.83 -4.70
N LEU A 32 70.31 -52.92 -4.92
CA LEU A 32 71.12 -51.74 -5.20
C LEU A 32 70.83 -51.15 -6.59
N SER A 33 70.57 -51.99 -7.61
CA SER A 33 70.12 -51.50 -8.93
C SER A 33 68.71 -50.92 -8.92
N PHE A 34 67.83 -51.43 -8.04
CA PHE A 34 66.48 -50.87 -7.86
C PHE A 34 66.51 -49.52 -7.13
N LEU A 35 67.47 -49.32 -6.20
CA LEU A 35 67.67 -48.04 -5.51
C LEU A 35 68.22 -46.92 -6.42
N ILE A 36 69.02 -47.29 -7.42
CA ILE A 36 69.62 -46.36 -8.41
C ILE A 36 68.57 -45.94 -9.46
N GLY A 37 67.56 -46.82 -9.75
CA GLY A 37 66.50 -46.55 -10.69
C GLY A 37 65.41 -45.56 -10.17
N LEU A 38 65.35 -45.37 -8.85
CA LEU A 38 64.36 -44.48 -8.23
C LEU A 38 64.72 -42.97 -8.21
N ASN A 39 65.92 -42.58 -8.60
CA ASN A 39 66.40 -41.22 -8.62
C ASN A 39 66.31 -40.51 -9.97
N SER A 40 65.71 -41.13 -11.01
CA SER A 40 65.61 -40.53 -12.34
C SER A 40 64.25 -40.11 -12.82
N CYS A 41 63.37 -39.69 -11.92
CA CYS A 41 62.15 -38.95 -12.28
C CYS A 41 62.07 -37.66 -11.48
N GLY A 42 63.00 -36.78 -11.65
CA GLY A 42 62.92 -35.36 -11.37
C GLY A 42 62.22 -34.72 -12.56
N GLU A 43 60.91 -35.01 -12.74
CA GLU A 43 60.07 -34.24 -13.65
C GLU A 43 59.92 -32.82 -13.07
N LYS A 44 60.65 -31.89 -13.70
CA LYS A 44 60.37 -30.47 -13.49
C LYS A 44 58.87 -30.31 -13.77
N GLN A 45 58.02 -30.21 -12.72
CA GLN A 45 56.67 -29.66 -12.84
C GLN A 45 56.79 -28.28 -13.50
N GLN A 46 56.76 -28.30 -14.81
CA GLN A 46 56.45 -27.10 -15.58
C GLN A 46 55.11 -26.63 -15.03
N LYS A 47 55.10 -25.55 -14.25
CA LYS A 47 53.89 -24.86 -13.92
C LYS A 47 53.20 -24.56 -15.24
N VAL A 48 52.30 -25.45 -15.66
CA VAL A 48 51.36 -25.15 -16.74
C VAL A 48 50.69 -23.90 -16.31
N ALA A 49 51.03 -22.79 -16.93
CA ALA A 49 50.31 -21.55 -16.75
C ALA A 49 48.89 -21.85 -17.21
N LEU A 50 47.99 -22.17 -16.24
CA LEU A 50 46.60 -22.39 -16.51
C LEU A 50 46.13 -21.13 -17.26
N SER A 51 45.65 -21.33 -18.48
CA SER A 51 45.06 -20.23 -19.25
C SER A 51 44.01 -19.52 -18.37
N PRO A 52 44.02 -18.20 -18.33
CA PRO A 52 43.12 -17.46 -17.48
C PRO A 52 41.67 -17.88 -17.69
N ARG A 53 41.01 -18.28 -16.62
CA ARG A 53 39.61 -18.77 -16.68
C ARG A 53 38.69 -17.66 -17.11
N PRO A 54 37.85 -17.87 -18.15
CA PRO A 54 36.86 -16.88 -18.55
C PRO A 54 35.77 -16.75 -17.47
N VAL A 55 35.49 -15.52 -17.04
CA VAL A 55 34.43 -15.18 -16.07
C VAL A 55 33.43 -14.25 -16.71
N ARG A 56 32.13 -14.44 -16.39
CA ARG A 56 31.13 -13.46 -16.71
C ARG A 56 31.15 -12.38 -15.62
N PHE A 57 30.91 -11.15 -16.03
CA PHE A 57 30.98 -10.02 -15.13
C PHE A 57 29.86 -9.01 -15.43
N VAL A 58 29.60 -8.14 -14.48
CA VAL A 58 28.78 -6.93 -14.62
C VAL A 58 29.58 -5.75 -14.10
N ILE A 59 29.40 -4.60 -14.71
CA ILE A 59 29.93 -3.35 -14.16
C ILE A 59 28.95 -2.87 -13.11
N ALA A 60 29.42 -2.68 -11.86
CA ALA A 60 28.57 -2.22 -10.76
C ALA A 60 27.87 -0.89 -11.14
N PRO A 61 26.53 -0.87 -11.23
CA PRO A 61 25.79 0.32 -11.61
C PRO A 61 25.84 1.38 -10.51
N GLN A 62 25.31 2.56 -10.78
CA GLN A 62 25.10 3.58 -9.75
C GLN A 62 24.15 3.04 -8.67
N PRO A 63 24.37 3.39 -7.40
CA PRO A 63 23.47 2.98 -6.33
C PRO A 63 22.06 3.49 -6.59
N THR A 64 21.09 2.61 -6.53
CA THR A 64 19.68 3.00 -6.55
C THR A 64 19.30 3.51 -5.18
N LEU A 65 18.92 4.79 -5.07
CA LEU A 65 18.56 5.43 -3.80
C LEU A 65 17.21 4.99 -3.26
N SER A 66 16.33 4.49 -4.12
CA SER A 66 14.97 4.08 -3.76
C SER A 66 14.57 2.82 -4.53
N ILE A 67 14.07 1.85 -3.82
CA ILE A 67 13.40 0.68 -4.39
C ILE A 67 11.91 0.96 -4.30
N PHE A 68 11.20 0.78 -5.40
CA PHE A 68 9.75 0.92 -5.42
C PHE A 68 9.11 -0.46 -5.30
N HIS A 69 8.17 -0.58 -4.37
CA HIS A 69 7.29 -1.74 -4.27
C HIS A 69 5.88 -1.35 -4.65
N ASN A 70 5.27 -2.16 -5.49
CA ASN A 70 3.85 -1.99 -5.78
C ASN A 70 3.06 -2.39 -4.53
N GLN A 71 2.37 -1.41 -3.97
CA GLN A 71 1.43 -1.62 -2.88
C GLN A 71 0.02 -1.65 -3.44
N THR A 72 -0.77 -2.59 -2.98
CA THR A 72 -2.18 -2.70 -3.38
C THR A 72 -3.06 -1.85 -2.47
N GLY A 73 -4.02 -1.18 -3.07
CA GLY A 73 -5.06 -0.39 -2.42
C GLY A 73 -6.40 -0.59 -3.12
N GLU A 74 -7.39 0.19 -2.73
CA GLU A 74 -8.72 0.18 -3.34
C GLU A 74 -9.20 1.60 -3.66
N ILE A 75 -10.07 1.72 -4.64
CA ILE A 75 -10.72 2.99 -4.97
C ILE A 75 -11.93 3.18 -4.09
N ARG A 76 -11.97 4.33 -3.41
CA ARG A 76 -13.10 4.81 -2.62
C ARG A 76 -13.58 6.16 -3.10
N ALA A 77 -14.81 6.50 -2.77
CA ALA A 77 -15.27 7.88 -2.93
C ALA A 77 -14.49 8.81 -2.01
N HIS A 78 -14.27 10.03 -2.48
CA HIS A 78 -13.66 11.08 -1.68
C HIS A 78 -14.49 11.37 -0.42
N ASP A 79 -15.80 11.53 -0.59
CA ASP A 79 -16.77 11.69 0.48
C ASP A 79 -17.85 10.61 0.38
N GLU A 80 -18.12 9.98 1.52
CA GLU A 80 -19.21 9.04 1.70
C GLU A 80 -20.19 9.61 2.72
N LEU A 81 -21.41 9.87 2.26
CA LEU A 81 -22.47 10.50 3.04
C LEU A 81 -23.39 9.44 3.59
N THR A 82 -23.57 9.45 4.90
CA THR A 82 -24.55 8.62 5.59
C THR A 82 -25.85 9.40 5.71
N LEU A 83 -26.90 8.97 5.01
CA LEU A 83 -28.16 9.68 4.91
C LEU A 83 -29.25 9.00 5.75
N GLY A 84 -29.94 9.79 6.53
CA GLY A 84 -31.04 9.37 7.38
C GLY A 84 -32.06 10.48 7.55
N PHE A 85 -33.27 10.14 8.06
CA PHE A 85 -34.32 11.12 8.34
C PHE A 85 -34.03 11.89 9.62
N ARG A 86 -34.41 13.17 9.65
CA ARG A 86 -34.35 14.01 10.87
C ARG A 86 -35.47 13.70 11.86
N LEU A 87 -36.54 13.07 11.39
CA LEU A 87 -37.66 12.61 12.18
C LEU A 87 -37.75 11.10 12.17
N GLY A 88 -38.26 10.52 13.25
CA GLY A 88 -38.64 9.11 13.28
C GLY A 88 -40.00 8.89 12.63
N GLY A 89 -40.17 7.75 11.97
CA GLY A 89 -41.44 7.38 11.35
C GLY A 89 -41.38 6.07 10.61
N ARG A 90 -42.51 5.65 10.04
CA ARG A 90 -42.57 4.45 9.18
C ARG A 90 -42.10 4.82 7.76
N LEU A 91 -41.15 4.06 7.24
CA LEU A 91 -40.65 4.21 5.87
C LEU A 91 -41.74 3.76 4.88
N LEU A 92 -42.32 4.71 4.14
CA LEU A 92 -43.38 4.41 3.18
C LEU A 92 -42.82 3.86 1.89
N THR A 93 -41.84 4.56 1.29
CA THR A 93 -41.22 4.15 0.02
C THR A 93 -39.71 4.37 0.07
N ARG A 94 -38.97 3.46 -0.56
CA ARG A 94 -37.59 3.60 -0.94
C ARG A 94 -37.50 3.44 -2.45
N ARG A 95 -36.92 4.42 -3.15
CA ARG A 95 -36.89 4.49 -4.60
C ARG A 95 -35.54 4.11 -5.21
N VAL A 96 -34.55 3.85 -4.38
CA VAL A 96 -33.18 3.59 -4.80
C VAL A 96 -32.67 2.27 -4.25
N GLU A 97 -31.79 1.61 -5.00
CA GLU A 97 -31.09 0.40 -4.64
C GLU A 97 -29.56 0.59 -4.66
N VAL A 98 -28.81 -0.41 -4.15
CA VAL A 98 -27.36 -0.37 -4.18
C VAL A 98 -26.89 -0.40 -5.64
N GLY A 99 -26.02 0.54 -6.00
CA GLY A 99 -25.51 0.72 -7.37
C GLY A 99 -26.24 1.78 -8.18
N ASP A 100 -27.38 2.32 -7.70
CA ASP A 100 -28.08 3.38 -8.42
C ASP A 100 -27.31 4.70 -8.41
N GLU A 101 -27.23 5.34 -9.57
CA GLU A 101 -26.74 6.71 -9.72
C GLU A 101 -27.87 7.71 -9.44
N VAL A 102 -27.64 8.66 -8.55
CA VAL A 102 -28.62 9.68 -8.14
C VAL A 102 -28.11 11.07 -8.38
N LYS A 103 -29.04 11.99 -8.67
CA LYS A 103 -28.76 13.41 -8.86
C LYS A 103 -29.05 14.18 -7.57
N LYS A 104 -28.42 15.35 -7.41
CA LYS A 104 -28.73 16.27 -6.31
C LYS A 104 -30.22 16.62 -6.30
N GLY A 105 -30.88 16.50 -5.13
CA GLY A 105 -32.29 16.76 -4.92
C GLY A 105 -33.20 15.59 -5.29
N GLU A 106 -32.69 14.48 -5.79
CA GLU A 106 -33.48 13.29 -6.11
C GLU A 106 -34.05 12.63 -4.85
N LEU A 107 -35.31 12.20 -4.90
CA LEU A 107 -35.99 11.57 -3.77
C LEU A 107 -35.52 10.12 -3.62
N LEU A 108 -34.81 9.83 -2.53
CA LEU A 108 -34.30 8.51 -2.19
C LEU A 108 -35.34 7.66 -1.44
N ALA A 109 -35.99 8.27 -0.45
CA ALA A 109 -36.96 7.61 0.40
C ALA A 109 -37.99 8.60 0.99
N SER A 110 -39.13 8.10 1.47
CA SER A 110 -40.12 8.90 2.16
C SER A 110 -40.68 8.16 3.37
N LEU A 111 -40.94 8.94 4.43
CA LEU A 111 -41.75 8.51 5.58
C LEU A 111 -43.22 8.68 5.30
N GLU A 112 -44.05 8.05 6.11
CA GLU A 112 -45.48 8.30 6.16
C GLU A 112 -45.70 9.76 6.58
N SER A 113 -46.40 10.57 5.72
CA SER A 113 -46.49 12.04 5.85
C SER A 113 -47.84 12.54 6.29
N GLU A 114 -48.85 11.65 6.44
CA GLU A 114 -50.24 12.04 6.70
C GLU A 114 -50.38 12.98 7.92
N THR A 115 -49.75 12.67 9.06
CA THR A 115 -49.76 13.51 10.25
C THR A 115 -49.08 14.87 9.98
N GLY A 116 -47.96 14.88 9.25
CA GLY A 116 -47.25 16.11 8.88
C GLY A 116 -48.08 16.99 7.94
N GLU A 117 -48.76 16.41 6.97
CA GLU A 117 -49.66 17.12 6.05
C GLU A 117 -50.84 17.74 6.79
N ASN A 118 -51.46 17.01 7.74
CA ASN A 118 -52.53 17.53 8.58
C ASN A 118 -52.06 18.70 9.45
N GLN A 119 -50.89 18.62 10.07
CA GLN A 119 -50.30 19.71 10.85
C GLN A 119 -49.99 20.93 9.99
N PHE A 120 -49.44 20.74 8.80
CA PHE A 120 -49.18 21.82 7.84
C PHE A 120 -50.47 22.53 7.43
N ASN A 121 -51.53 21.77 7.09
CA ASN A 121 -52.84 22.32 6.69
C ASN A 121 -53.49 23.08 7.84
N SER A 122 -53.41 22.58 9.08
CA SER A 122 -53.92 23.29 10.26
C SER A 122 -53.18 24.61 10.49
N ALA A 123 -51.83 24.58 10.52
CA ALA A 123 -51.04 25.81 10.73
C ALA A 123 -51.24 26.83 9.61
N ARG A 124 -51.52 26.38 8.37
CA ARG A 124 -51.86 27.25 7.25
C ARG A 124 -53.21 27.95 7.47
N ALA A 125 -54.23 27.24 7.98
CA ALA A 125 -55.55 27.79 8.28
C ALA A 125 -55.47 28.81 9.43
N ASP A 126 -54.68 28.49 10.49
CA ASP A 126 -54.46 29.37 11.64
C ASP A 126 -53.78 30.68 11.23
N LEU A 127 -52.77 30.62 10.36
CA LEU A 127 -52.13 31.81 9.80
C LEU A 127 -53.10 32.64 9.00
N GLN A 128 -53.96 32.03 8.17
CA GLN A 128 -54.95 32.74 7.39
C GLN A 128 -55.92 33.49 8.30
N SER A 129 -56.36 32.88 9.40
CA SER A 129 -57.24 33.54 10.44
C SER A 129 -56.52 34.69 11.12
N ALA A 130 -55.24 34.51 11.49
CA ALA A 130 -54.40 35.54 12.11
C ALA A 130 -54.19 36.77 11.19
N ILE A 131 -53.98 36.56 9.89
CA ILE A 131 -53.88 37.62 8.88
C ILE A 131 -55.15 38.46 8.81
N VAL A 132 -56.32 37.79 8.77
CA VAL A 132 -57.61 38.51 8.75
C VAL A 132 -57.80 39.33 10.02
N SER A 133 -57.47 38.76 11.19
CA SER A 133 -57.58 39.47 12.48
C SER A 133 -56.68 40.70 12.53
N GLU A 134 -55.44 40.60 12.04
CA GLU A 134 -54.50 41.73 11.95
C GLU A 134 -55.01 42.79 10.99
N GLN A 135 -55.57 42.45 9.83
CA GLN A 135 -56.16 43.41 8.88
C GLN A 135 -57.34 44.18 9.48
N VAL A 136 -58.20 43.46 10.22
CA VAL A 136 -59.31 44.08 10.92
C VAL A 136 -58.82 45.05 12.00
N GLY A 137 -57.85 44.63 12.83
CA GLY A 137 -57.22 45.47 13.85
C GLY A 137 -56.55 46.70 13.25
N ALA A 138 -55.80 46.52 12.16
CA ALA A 138 -55.16 47.65 11.45
C ALA A 138 -56.14 48.63 10.87
N ALA A 139 -57.24 48.14 10.28
CA ALA A 139 -58.36 49.03 9.78
C ALA A 139 -59.03 49.78 10.89
N ASN A 140 -59.30 49.14 12.04
CA ASN A 140 -59.86 49.81 13.21
C ASN A 140 -58.92 50.88 13.77
N LEU A 141 -57.64 50.56 13.97
CA LEU A 141 -56.65 51.54 14.44
C LEU A 141 -56.50 52.71 13.48
N ARG A 142 -56.51 52.46 12.16
CA ARG A 142 -56.53 53.57 11.18
C ARG A 142 -57.69 54.45 11.30
N ARG A 143 -58.91 53.92 11.52
CA ARG A 143 -60.15 54.68 11.76
C ARG A 143 -60.05 55.53 13.02
N MET A 144 -59.58 54.94 14.14
CA MET A 144 -59.41 55.68 15.41
C MET A 144 -58.39 56.81 15.28
N LYS A 145 -57.28 56.59 14.54
CA LYS A 145 -56.30 57.65 14.25
C LYS A 145 -56.89 58.82 13.47
N ILE A 146 -57.81 58.58 12.56
CA ILE A 146 -58.51 59.64 11.78
C ILE A 146 -59.50 60.42 12.64
N LEU A 147 -60.23 59.77 13.54
CA LEU A 147 -61.24 60.36 14.38
C LEU A 147 -60.70 61.14 15.61
N MET A 148 -59.54 60.78 16.07
CA MET A 148 -58.91 61.37 17.26
C MET A 148 -58.68 62.88 17.16
N PRO A 149 -58.22 63.51 16.05
CA PRO A 149 -57.99 64.94 15.91
C PRO A 149 -59.26 65.74 15.97
N SER A 150 -60.44 65.19 15.60
CA SER A 150 -61.75 65.85 15.66
C SER A 150 -62.39 65.85 17.06
N GLY A 151 -61.78 65.18 18.06
CA GLY A 151 -62.34 65.01 19.39
C GLY A 151 -63.51 64.02 19.47
N ALA A 152 -63.80 63.28 18.39
CA ALA A 152 -64.89 62.33 18.30
C ALA A 152 -64.73 61.05 19.12
N ILE A 153 -63.50 60.76 19.61
CA ILE A 153 -63.20 59.64 20.44
C ILE A 153 -62.28 59.98 21.62
N ALA A 154 -62.36 59.19 22.69
CA ALA A 154 -61.47 59.33 23.83
C ALA A 154 -60.13 58.71 23.54
N ARG A 155 -59.01 59.20 24.11
CA ARG A 155 -57.66 58.73 23.96
C ARG A 155 -57.53 57.23 24.28
N VAL A 156 -58.21 56.77 25.32
CA VAL A 156 -58.25 55.35 25.73
C VAL A 156 -58.72 54.42 24.58
N GLN A 157 -59.69 54.92 23.75
CA GLN A 157 -60.15 54.12 22.59
C GLN A 157 -59.10 53.96 21.51
N LEU A 158 -58.24 54.97 21.27
CA LEU A 158 -57.13 54.90 20.38
C LEU A 158 -56.04 53.95 20.95
N ASP A 159 -55.72 54.08 22.25
CA ASP A 159 -54.73 53.26 22.93
C ASP A 159 -55.15 51.77 22.92
N ASN A 160 -56.47 51.50 23.17
CA ASN A 160 -57.01 50.13 23.05
C ASN A 160 -56.89 49.57 21.62
N ALA A 161 -57.29 50.37 20.61
CA ALA A 161 -57.17 49.91 19.21
C ALA A 161 -55.75 49.69 18.78
N MET A 162 -54.78 50.42 19.34
CA MET A 162 -53.33 50.17 19.10
C MET A 162 -52.88 48.89 19.78
N ALA A 163 -53.30 48.62 21.01
CA ALA A 163 -52.98 47.37 21.73
C ALA A 163 -53.59 46.13 21.03
N ASP A 164 -54.87 46.26 20.58
CA ASP A 164 -55.54 45.17 19.83
C ASP A 164 -54.82 44.84 18.52
N TRP A 165 -54.46 45.90 17.75
CA TRP A 165 -53.69 45.67 16.53
C TRP A 165 -52.30 45.05 16.82
N GLN A 166 -51.58 45.53 17.84
CA GLN A 166 -50.27 44.99 18.22
C GLN A 166 -50.41 43.54 18.66
N SER A 167 -51.47 43.17 19.40
CA SER A 167 -51.75 41.78 19.77
C SER A 167 -52.02 40.91 18.54
N ALA A 168 -52.83 41.36 17.59
CA ALA A 168 -53.14 40.65 16.36
C ALA A 168 -51.91 40.50 15.48
N LEU A 169 -51.05 41.54 15.41
CA LEU A 169 -49.74 41.43 14.70
C LEU A 169 -48.83 40.37 15.30
N SER A 170 -48.73 40.35 16.65
CA SER A 170 -47.93 39.32 17.35
C SER A 170 -48.51 37.93 17.12
N HIS A 171 -49.82 37.76 17.11
CA HIS A 171 -50.43 36.46 16.82
C HIS A 171 -50.16 35.99 15.38
N ARG A 172 -50.28 36.90 14.39
CA ARG A 172 -49.91 36.60 13.01
C ARG A 172 -48.42 36.09 12.91
N GLN A 173 -47.49 36.79 13.57
CA GLN A 173 -46.07 36.41 13.60
C GLN A 173 -45.86 34.99 14.18
N THR A 174 -46.58 34.70 15.27
CA THR A 174 -46.51 33.35 15.89
C THR A 174 -47.06 32.28 14.94
N SER A 175 -48.20 32.55 14.25
CA SER A 175 -48.79 31.64 13.28
C SER A 175 -47.91 31.44 12.03
N GLU A 176 -47.21 32.51 11.57
CA GLU A 176 -46.24 32.41 10.49
C GLU A 176 -45.09 31.44 10.88
N ASN A 177 -44.55 31.56 12.10
CA ASN A 177 -43.51 30.68 12.60
C ASN A 177 -44.02 29.23 12.76
N ALA A 178 -45.26 29.04 13.24
CA ALA A 178 -45.88 27.72 13.35
C ALA A 178 -46.03 27.04 11.98
N LEU A 179 -46.49 27.79 10.96
CA LEU A 179 -46.59 27.27 9.58
C LEU A 179 -45.23 26.91 9.03
N LYS A 180 -44.20 27.73 9.25
CA LYS A 180 -42.82 27.43 8.82
C LYS A 180 -42.32 26.13 9.43
N ASN A 181 -42.50 25.95 10.74
CA ASN A 181 -42.08 24.71 11.44
C ASN A 181 -42.84 23.49 10.93
N ALA A 182 -44.17 23.61 10.71
CA ALA A 182 -44.95 22.51 10.16
C ALA A 182 -44.54 22.13 8.74
N ARG A 183 -44.14 23.10 7.91
CA ARG A 183 -43.63 22.89 6.57
C ARG A 183 -42.25 22.16 6.62
N GLU A 184 -41.34 22.64 7.45
CA GLU A 184 -40.02 22.00 7.62
C GLU A 184 -40.15 20.53 8.09
N ASN A 185 -41.07 20.27 9.06
CA ASN A 185 -41.34 18.91 9.52
C ASN A 185 -41.88 18.02 8.38
N LEU A 186 -42.75 18.55 7.53
CA LEU A 186 -43.26 17.83 6.35
C LEU A 186 -42.14 17.59 5.34
N ASP A 187 -41.27 18.56 5.07
CA ASP A 187 -40.13 18.43 4.17
C ASP A 187 -39.16 17.37 4.70
N TRP A 188 -38.94 17.24 6.01
CA TRP A 188 -38.10 16.24 6.64
C TRP A 188 -38.63 14.81 6.56
N THR A 189 -39.90 14.61 6.15
CA THR A 189 -40.40 13.26 5.81
C THR A 189 -39.85 12.74 4.47
N ARG A 190 -39.17 13.58 3.70
CA ARG A 190 -38.61 13.26 2.40
C ARG A 190 -37.08 13.26 2.46
N LEU A 191 -36.47 12.12 2.23
CA LEU A 191 -35.02 11.98 2.15
C LEU A 191 -34.58 12.20 0.71
N THR A 192 -33.81 13.26 0.48
CA THR A 192 -33.29 13.62 -0.85
C THR A 192 -31.75 13.56 -0.86
N ALA A 193 -31.16 13.29 -2.02
CA ALA A 193 -29.71 13.30 -2.21
C ALA A 193 -29.16 14.73 -2.10
N PRO A 194 -28.18 15.01 -1.21
CA PRO A 194 -27.57 16.33 -1.07
C PRO A 194 -26.58 16.67 -2.19
N ALA A 195 -25.99 15.62 -2.81
CA ALA A 195 -25.02 15.70 -3.89
C ALA A 195 -25.30 14.59 -4.93
N PRO A 196 -24.77 14.71 -6.15
CA PRO A 196 -24.82 13.60 -7.12
C PRO A 196 -23.86 12.49 -6.71
N GLY A 197 -24.23 11.21 -6.90
CA GLY A 197 -23.39 10.09 -6.50
C GLY A 197 -24.01 8.74 -6.76
N VAL A 198 -23.41 7.70 -6.17
CA VAL A 198 -23.85 6.30 -6.27
C VAL A 198 -24.24 5.80 -4.88
N ILE A 199 -25.33 5.07 -4.79
CA ILE A 199 -25.79 4.43 -3.55
C ILE A 199 -24.89 3.22 -3.27
N THR A 200 -24.11 3.26 -2.19
CA THR A 200 -23.19 2.18 -1.80
C THR A 200 -23.81 1.17 -0.85
N GLN A 201 -24.77 1.62 -0.03
CA GLN A 201 -25.44 0.75 0.94
C GLN A 201 -26.86 1.22 1.19
N VAL A 202 -27.75 0.26 1.41
CA VAL A 202 -29.13 0.44 1.87
C VAL A 202 -29.32 -0.28 3.20
N SER A 203 -29.71 0.46 4.25
CA SER A 203 -29.81 -0.05 5.62
C SER A 203 -31.25 -0.16 6.14
N ALA A 204 -32.24 0.32 5.39
CA ALA A 204 -33.65 0.27 5.80
C ALA A 204 -34.56 -0.16 4.63
N SER A 205 -35.62 -0.88 4.98
CA SER A 205 -36.62 -1.40 4.02
C SER A 205 -37.97 -0.68 4.14
N SER A 206 -38.71 -0.60 3.00
CA SER A 206 -40.06 -0.08 3.01
C SER A 206 -40.95 -0.83 4.01
N GLY A 207 -41.77 -0.10 4.76
CA GLY A 207 -42.61 -0.61 5.85
C GLY A 207 -41.90 -0.67 7.22
N GLN A 208 -40.60 -0.50 7.29
CA GLN A 208 -39.82 -0.47 8.55
C GLN A 208 -40.04 0.87 9.28
N VAL A 209 -40.05 0.83 10.61
CA VAL A 209 -40.02 2.05 11.46
C VAL A 209 -38.55 2.40 11.70
N VAL A 210 -38.17 3.63 11.37
CA VAL A 210 -36.81 4.16 11.54
C VAL A 210 -36.83 5.30 12.58
N GLY A 211 -35.74 5.37 13.35
CA GLY A 211 -35.55 6.49 14.31
C GLY A 211 -34.95 7.72 13.65
N ALA A 212 -35.08 8.88 14.32
CA ALA A 212 -34.36 10.08 13.90
C ALA A 212 -32.85 9.86 13.91
N GLY A 213 -32.14 10.22 12.82
CA GLY A 213 -30.71 10.03 12.67
C GLY A 213 -30.28 8.58 12.31
N GLN A 214 -31.22 7.64 12.22
CA GLN A 214 -30.89 6.28 11.77
C GLN A 214 -30.50 6.29 10.30
N THR A 215 -29.41 5.64 9.96
CA THR A 215 -28.93 5.47 8.57
C THR A 215 -29.96 4.72 7.74
N VAL A 216 -30.34 5.27 6.60
CA VAL A 216 -31.21 4.64 5.61
C VAL A 216 -30.44 4.24 4.38
N VAL A 217 -29.58 5.12 3.85
CA VAL A 217 -28.73 4.86 2.70
C VAL A 217 -27.36 5.52 2.88
N ASN A 218 -26.32 4.92 2.28
CA ASN A 218 -25.02 5.56 2.11
C ASN A 218 -24.87 5.99 0.65
N LEU A 219 -24.41 7.22 0.46
CA LEU A 219 -24.19 7.85 -0.84
C LEU A 219 -22.71 8.17 -0.98
N ALA A 220 -22.05 7.57 -1.96
CA ALA A 220 -20.69 7.93 -2.37
C ALA A 220 -20.75 9.01 -3.44
N GLU A 221 -20.09 10.14 -3.22
CA GLU A 221 -20.00 11.18 -4.25
C GLU A 221 -19.16 10.68 -5.43
N ALA A 222 -19.70 10.76 -6.65
CA ALA A 222 -19.06 10.25 -7.85
C ALA A 222 -18.06 11.23 -8.48
N THR A 223 -17.97 12.46 -7.98
CA THR A 223 -17.17 13.54 -8.56
C THR A 223 -15.67 13.37 -8.32
N GLU A 224 -15.29 12.85 -7.18
CA GLU A 224 -13.91 12.70 -6.77
C GLU A 224 -13.66 11.30 -6.20
N LEU A 225 -12.61 10.64 -6.66
CA LEU A 225 -12.21 9.31 -6.21
C LEU A 225 -10.83 9.37 -5.56
N ASP A 226 -10.67 8.62 -4.49
CA ASP A 226 -9.41 8.43 -3.80
C ASP A 226 -8.93 6.98 -3.95
N ALA A 227 -7.64 6.79 -4.17
CA ALA A 227 -6.99 5.51 -3.96
C ALA A 227 -6.54 5.41 -2.50
N VAL A 228 -7.04 4.41 -1.79
CA VAL A 228 -6.80 4.19 -0.37
C VAL A 228 -5.83 3.04 -0.19
N PHE A 229 -4.75 3.29 0.52
CA PHE A 229 -3.71 2.31 0.84
C PHE A 229 -3.53 2.19 2.35
N ASP A 230 -3.41 0.97 2.85
CA ASP A 230 -3.06 0.73 4.24
C ASP A 230 -1.57 0.35 4.30
N LEU A 231 -0.74 1.25 4.85
CA LEU A 231 0.72 1.20 4.76
C LEU A 231 1.38 0.99 6.13
N SER A 232 2.54 0.32 6.13
CA SER A 232 3.38 0.21 7.31
C SER A 232 4.04 1.56 7.66
N GLU A 233 4.51 1.70 8.90
CA GLU A 233 5.18 2.93 9.36
C GLU A 233 6.40 3.30 8.50
N SER A 234 7.18 2.31 8.06
CA SER A 234 8.36 2.53 7.21
C SER A 234 7.98 3.10 5.84
N GLN A 235 6.90 2.60 5.24
CA GLN A 235 6.38 3.08 3.95
C GLN A 235 5.81 4.49 4.06
N VAL A 236 5.10 4.79 5.15
CA VAL A 236 4.58 6.15 5.41
C VAL A 236 5.71 7.17 5.56
N ARG A 237 6.80 6.79 6.25
CA ARG A 237 7.98 7.67 6.35
C ARG A 237 8.62 7.96 4.99
N ALA A 238 8.61 6.98 4.09
CA ALA A 238 9.11 7.15 2.72
C ALA A 238 8.27 8.11 1.88
N LEU A 239 6.95 8.16 2.15
CA LEU A 239 6.00 9.02 1.42
C LEU A 239 6.08 10.49 1.77
N LYS A 240 6.69 10.90 2.87
CA LYS A 240 6.71 12.31 3.33
C LYS A 240 7.22 13.30 2.28
N ASN A 241 8.06 12.84 1.34
CA ASN A 241 8.63 13.67 0.28
C ASN A 241 7.99 13.43 -1.10
N VAL A 242 6.96 12.59 -1.17
CA VAL A 242 6.28 12.24 -2.42
C VAL A 242 4.97 13.01 -2.48
N GLN A 243 4.86 13.93 -3.42
CA GLN A 243 3.64 14.73 -3.61
C GLN A 243 2.66 14.08 -4.58
N SER A 244 3.15 13.31 -5.55
CA SER A 244 2.31 12.65 -6.56
C SER A 244 2.80 11.24 -6.85
N LEU A 245 1.86 10.37 -7.20
CA LEU A 245 2.09 8.96 -7.49
C LEU A 245 1.29 8.53 -8.71
N ASN A 246 1.84 7.61 -9.49
CA ASN A 246 1.09 6.94 -10.54
C ASN A 246 0.33 5.77 -9.92
N VAL A 247 -0.98 5.77 -10.05
CA VAL A 247 -1.85 4.69 -9.61
C VAL A 247 -2.31 3.92 -10.83
N SER A 248 -2.16 2.61 -10.82
CA SER A 248 -2.62 1.71 -11.90
C SER A 248 -3.66 0.74 -11.39
N LEU A 249 -4.56 0.31 -12.28
CA LEU A 249 -5.53 -0.72 -11.97
C LEU A 249 -4.81 -2.07 -11.81
N LEU A 250 -5.15 -2.84 -10.77
CA LEU A 250 -4.49 -4.13 -10.52
C LEU A 250 -4.80 -5.16 -11.59
N SER A 251 -6.02 -5.18 -12.13
CA SER A 251 -6.46 -6.09 -13.18
C SER A 251 -5.90 -5.76 -14.56
N ASP A 252 -5.59 -4.49 -14.82
CA ASP A 252 -4.96 -4.01 -16.07
C ASP A 252 -3.99 -2.87 -15.77
N PRO A 253 -2.70 -3.17 -15.59
CA PRO A 253 -1.68 -2.17 -15.26
C PRO A 253 -1.44 -1.10 -16.34
N ALA A 254 -1.99 -1.26 -17.55
CA ALA A 254 -1.91 -0.23 -18.60
C ALA A 254 -2.86 0.94 -18.31
N ILE A 255 -3.93 0.71 -17.52
CA ILE A 255 -4.86 1.74 -17.08
C ILE A 255 -4.27 2.44 -15.87
N THR A 256 -3.78 3.67 -16.09
CA THR A 256 -3.09 4.46 -15.07
C THR A 256 -3.71 5.85 -14.93
N THR A 257 -3.57 6.42 -13.74
CA THR A 257 -3.87 7.83 -13.48
C THR A 257 -2.86 8.43 -12.51
N HIS A 258 -2.75 9.75 -12.52
CA HIS A 258 -1.96 10.49 -11.53
C HIS A 258 -2.80 10.75 -10.29
N GLY A 259 -2.22 10.47 -9.13
CA GLY A 259 -2.81 10.81 -7.86
C GLY A 259 -1.91 11.74 -7.05
N ILE A 260 -2.54 12.60 -6.25
CA ILE A 260 -1.87 13.52 -5.33
C ILE A 260 -2.12 13.03 -3.90
N LEU A 261 -1.06 12.97 -3.10
CA LEU A 261 -1.19 12.62 -1.68
C LEU A 261 -2.11 13.63 -0.99
N ARG A 262 -3.27 13.17 -0.54
CA ARG A 262 -4.27 13.98 0.15
C ARG A 262 -4.00 14.03 1.65
N ASP A 263 -3.99 12.88 2.27
CA ASP A 263 -3.77 12.77 3.72
C ASP A 263 -3.17 11.42 4.10
N ILE A 264 -2.58 11.41 5.29
CA ILE A 264 -2.12 10.22 5.99
C ILE A 264 -2.79 10.22 7.35
N SER A 265 -3.51 9.15 7.69
CA SER A 265 -4.15 9.02 8.99
C SER A 265 -3.16 9.32 10.12
N PRO A 266 -3.48 10.18 11.09
CA PRO A 266 -2.58 10.50 12.20
C PRO A 266 -2.36 9.33 13.15
N GLN A 267 -3.25 8.32 13.12
CA GLN A 267 -3.22 7.14 13.98
C GLN A 267 -3.25 5.88 13.12
N ALA A 268 -2.46 4.88 13.54
CA ALA A 268 -2.53 3.54 12.95
C ALA A 268 -3.82 2.84 13.35
N ASP A 269 -4.34 2.03 12.46
CA ASP A 269 -5.41 1.09 12.77
C ASP A 269 -4.91 0.09 13.85
N PRO A 270 -5.62 -0.07 14.98
CA PRO A 270 -5.15 -0.89 16.10
C PRO A 270 -5.10 -2.40 15.78
N GLN A 271 -5.86 -2.87 14.82
CA GLN A 271 -5.92 -4.29 14.44
C GLN A 271 -4.83 -4.65 13.46
N THR A 272 -4.66 -3.85 12.40
CA THR A 272 -3.70 -4.12 11.33
C THR A 272 -2.33 -3.48 11.57
N ARG A 273 -2.25 -2.48 12.45
CA ARG A 273 -1.07 -1.64 12.71
C ARG A 273 -0.55 -0.92 11.46
N THR A 274 -1.46 -0.62 10.55
CA THR A 274 -1.19 0.14 9.33
C THR A 274 -1.76 1.54 9.41
N TRP A 275 -1.17 2.45 8.67
CA TRP A 275 -1.66 3.82 8.49
C TRP A 275 -2.42 3.92 7.17
N ARG A 276 -3.62 4.47 7.23
CA ARG A 276 -4.41 4.73 6.04
C ARG A 276 -3.89 5.97 5.34
N VAL A 277 -3.57 5.80 4.06
CA VAL A 277 -3.10 6.85 3.16
C VAL A 277 -4.13 7.02 2.05
N ARG A 278 -4.56 8.27 1.80
CA ARG A 278 -5.49 8.62 0.73
C ARG A 278 -4.77 9.44 -0.32
N ILE A 279 -4.97 9.04 -1.56
CA ILE A 279 -4.39 9.66 -2.75
C ILE A 279 -5.53 10.07 -3.65
N SER A 280 -5.78 11.38 -3.81
CA SER A 280 -6.82 11.89 -4.70
C SER A 280 -6.44 11.67 -6.14
N LEU A 281 -7.33 11.07 -6.92
CA LEU A 281 -7.09 10.70 -8.31
C LEU A 281 -7.53 11.82 -9.25
N ASN A 282 -6.65 12.19 -10.18
CA ASN A 282 -6.95 13.21 -11.19
C ASN A 282 -7.59 12.56 -12.42
N ASN A 283 -8.86 12.89 -12.70
CA ASN A 283 -9.59 12.38 -13.87
C ASN A 283 -9.44 10.85 -14.07
N PRO A 284 -9.82 10.03 -13.08
CA PRO A 284 -9.63 8.59 -13.18
C PRO A 284 -10.43 8.02 -14.35
N PRO A 285 -9.88 7.09 -15.14
CA PRO A 285 -10.60 6.38 -16.18
C PRO A 285 -11.83 5.66 -15.62
N ARG A 286 -12.89 5.50 -16.40
CA ARG A 286 -14.14 4.83 -15.97
C ARG A 286 -13.95 3.40 -15.44
N ALA A 287 -12.89 2.72 -15.89
CA ALA A 287 -12.54 1.39 -15.39
C ALA A 287 -12.07 1.39 -13.93
N MET A 288 -11.62 2.54 -13.40
CA MET A 288 -11.30 2.75 -11.99
C MET A 288 -12.56 3.09 -11.20
N ALA A 289 -13.50 2.15 -11.14
CA ALA A 289 -14.76 2.29 -10.40
C ALA A 289 -14.56 2.13 -8.88
N LEU A 290 -15.56 2.53 -8.10
CA LEU A 290 -15.59 2.30 -6.64
C LEU A 290 -15.38 0.83 -6.32
N GLY A 291 -14.54 0.53 -5.33
CA GLY A 291 -14.17 -0.83 -4.92
C GLY A 291 -13.15 -1.52 -5.82
N ALA A 292 -12.72 -0.90 -6.93
CA ALA A 292 -11.69 -1.49 -7.78
C ALA A 292 -10.33 -1.54 -7.07
N SER A 293 -9.61 -2.66 -7.22
CA SER A 293 -8.26 -2.81 -6.68
C SER A 293 -7.25 -2.10 -7.56
N VAL A 294 -6.40 -1.30 -6.93
CA VAL A 294 -5.34 -0.52 -7.57
C VAL A 294 -3.99 -0.84 -6.97
N GLN A 295 -2.93 -0.48 -7.67
CA GLN A 295 -1.57 -0.55 -7.17
C GLN A 295 -0.82 0.75 -7.45
N ALA A 296 0.09 1.10 -6.54
CA ALA A 296 0.99 2.23 -6.71
C ALA A 296 2.42 1.86 -6.32
N PRO A 297 3.45 2.30 -7.08
CA PRO A 297 4.83 2.11 -6.72
C PRO A 297 5.19 3.05 -5.58
N LEU A 298 5.36 2.50 -4.38
CA LEU A 298 5.74 3.26 -3.19
C LEU A 298 7.25 3.14 -2.94
N PRO A 299 7.95 4.25 -2.61
CA PRO A 299 9.37 4.19 -2.27
C PRO A 299 9.55 3.46 -0.94
N GLU A 300 10.54 2.58 -0.88
CA GLU A 300 10.97 1.94 0.36
C GLU A 300 12.18 2.68 0.92
N THR A 301 12.12 3.13 2.16
CA THR A 301 13.24 3.81 2.83
C THR A 301 14.28 2.79 3.29
N GLY A 302 15.55 3.11 3.04
CA GLY A 302 16.66 2.57 3.80
C GLY A 302 17.50 1.50 3.12
N LEU A 303 17.22 1.07 1.91
CA LEU A 303 17.97 0.01 1.26
C LEU A 303 18.39 0.35 -0.17
N GLY A 304 18.75 1.62 -0.39
CA GLY A 304 19.51 1.98 -1.59
C GLY A 304 20.81 1.21 -1.61
N GLY A 305 21.22 0.76 -2.79
CA GLY A 305 22.44 -0.01 -2.93
C GLY A 305 22.73 -0.34 -4.38
N ILE A 306 23.89 -0.94 -4.59
CA ILE A 306 24.27 -1.43 -5.90
C ILE A 306 23.52 -2.73 -6.17
N ARG A 307 22.73 -2.74 -7.23
CA ARG A 307 21.98 -3.92 -7.67
C ARG A 307 22.91 -4.85 -8.48
N LEU A 308 23.02 -6.10 -8.05
CA LEU A 308 23.79 -7.14 -8.74
C LEU A 308 22.95 -8.41 -8.91
N PRO A 309 23.23 -9.26 -9.89
CA PRO A 309 22.64 -10.59 -9.97
C PRO A 309 22.96 -11.39 -8.70
N ALA A 310 22.01 -12.17 -8.17
CA ALA A 310 22.20 -12.99 -6.98
C ALA A 310 23.36 -14.00 -7.14
N SER A 311 23.65 -14.42 -8.38
CA SER A 311 24.76 -15.30 -8.73
C SER A 311 26.15 -14.69 -8.52
N SER A 312 26.27 -13.39 -8.28
CA SER A 312 27.54 -12.71 -7.95
C SER A 312 27.97 -12.92 -6.49
N LEU A 313 27.02 -13.35 -5.63
CA LEU A 313 27.27 -13.51 -4.22
C LEU A 313 28.12 -14.75 -3.93
N SER A 314 29.13 -14.58 -3.10
CA SER A 314 30.02 -15.60 -2.57
C SER A 314 30.15 -15.46 -1.05
N GLN A 315 31.01 -16.24 -0.44
CA GLN A 315 31.32 -16.16 1.00
C GLN A 315 32.83 -16.11 1.22
N SER A 316 33.24 -15.32 2.20
CA SER A 316 34.60 -15.28 2.71
C SER A 316 34.58 -15.35 4.24
N GLY A 317 35.09 -16.46 4.80
CA GLY A 317 35.09 -16.64 6.25
C GLY A 317 33.72 -16.62 6.92
N GLY A 318 32.67 -17.10 6.23
CA GLY A 318 31.29 -17.08 6.74
C GLY A 318 30.54 -15.75 6.53
N THR A 319 31.20 -14.72 6.00
CA THR A 319 30.56 -13.43 5.67
C THR A 319 30.25 -13.33 4.17
N PRO A 320 29.14 -12.69 3.78
CA PRO A 320 28.84 -12.42 2.38
C PRO A 320 29.96 -11.63 1.72
N ALA A 321 30.35 -12.03 0.51
CA ALA A 321 31.43 -11.40 -0.24
C ALA A 321 31.15 -11.46 -1.75
N VAL A 322 31.84 -10.64 -2.53
CA VAL A 322 31.82 -10.66 -3.98
C VAL A 322 33.22 -10.72 -4.53
N PHE A 323 33.40 -11.25 -5.75
CA PHE A 323 34.65 -11.18 -6.46
C PHE A 323 34.69 -9.95 -7.38
N ILE A 324 35.70 -9.10 -7.18
CA ILE A 324 35.96 -7.92 -8.00
C ILE A 324 37.19 -8.23 -8.88
N VAL A 325 37.12 -7.86 -10.15
CA VAL A 325 38.25 -7.97 -11.06
C VAL A 325 39.00 -6.66 -11.10
N ASP A 326 40.28 -6.69 -10.70
CA ASP A 326 41.16 -5.57 -10.94
C ASP A 326 41.52 -5.50 -12.43
N ARG A 327 41.02 -4.45 -13.11
CA ARG A 327 41.21 -4.27 -14.55
C ARG A 327 42.67 -4.09 -14.99
N ARG A 328 43.61 -3.78 -14.07
CA ARG A 328 45.01 -3.52 -14.40
C ARG A 328 45.81 -4.83 -14.54
N ASN A 329 45.51 -5.80 -13.70
CA ASN A 329 46.27 -7.07 -13.62
C ASN A 329 45.41 -8.31 -13.88
N LEU A 330 44.09 -8.13 -14.08
CA LEU A 330 43.08 -9.19 -14.27
C LEU A 330 43.07 -10.20 -13.10
N GLN A 331 43.34 -9.77 -11.90
CA GLN A 331 43.31 -10.59 -10.70
C GLN A 331 42.00 -10.39 -9.93
N LEU A 332 41.57 -11.48 -9.29
CA LEU A 332 40.36 -11.47 -8.44
C LEU A 332 40.69 -11.01 -7.04
N GLU A 333 39.90 -10.04 -6.55
CA GLU A 333 39.86 -9.63 -5.16
C GLU A 333 38.53 -10.10 -4.57
N ILE A 334 38.57 -10.90 -3.49
CA ILE A 334 37.33 -11.18 -2.72
C ILE A 334 37.12 -10.07 -1.71
N ARG A 335 35.96 -9.44 -1.76
CA ARG A 335 35.64 -8.31 -0.90
C ARG A 335 34.37 -8.57 -0.11
N PRO A 336 34.42 -8.51 1.23
CA PRO A 336 33.23 -8.58 2.08
C PRO A 336 32.25 -7.45 1.77
N VAL A 337 30.96 -7.78 1.78
CA VAL A 337 29.90 -6.82 1.47
C VAL A 337 28.78 -6.89 2.50
N ILE A 338 28.06 -5.78 2.67
CA ILE A 338 26.84 -5.73 3.48
C ILE A 338 25.65 -5.82 2.53
N ILE A 339 24.84 -6.86 2.72
CA ILE A 339 23.62 -7.06 1.95
C ILE A 339 22.51 -6.22 2.58
N GLY A 340 21.93 -5.31 1.80
CA GLY A 340 20.76 -4.57 2.19
C GLY A 340 19.49 -5.38 1.97
N ARG A 341 19.39 -6.04 0.80
CA ARG A 341 18.26 -6.88 0.41
C ARG A 341 18.71 -8.02 -0.50
N PHE A 342 17.98 -9.12 -0.43
CA PHE A 342 18.20 -10.29 -1.28
C PHE A 342 16.89 -10.78 -1.88
N SER A 343 16.91 -11.14 -3.17
CA SER A 343 15.83 -11.83 -3.86
C SER A 343 16.38 -13.04 -4.61
N THR A 344 15.53 -13.85 -5.19
CA THR A 344 15.93 -15.03 -5.97
C THR A 344 16.78 -14.70 -7.20
N ARG A 345 16.68 -13.49 -7.74
CA ARG A 345 17.39 -13.07 -8.96
C ARG A 345 18.45 -12.00 -8.70
N GLU A 346 18.27 -11.15 -7.70
CA GLU A 346 19.08 -9.96 -7.48
C GLU A 346 19.44 -9.78 -6.01
N VAL A 347 20.60 -9.19 -5.77
CA VAL A 347 21.08 -8.77 -4.46
C VAL A 347 21.38 -7.27 -4.50
N PHE A 348 20.94 -6.55 -3.47
CA PHE A 348 21.25 -5.13 -3.26
C PHE A 348 22.33 -5.01 -2.20
N ILE A 349 23.47 -4.47 -2.59
CA ILE A 349 24.63 -4.32 -1.72
C ILE A 349 24.67 -2.87 -1.24
N SER A 350 24.48 -2.70 0.08
CA SER A 350 24.46 -1.39 0.71
C SER A 350 25.87 -0.82 0.93
N SER A 351 26.87 -1.67 1.09
CA SER A 351 28.27 -1.24 1.22
C SER A 351 29.26 -2.34 0.85
N GLY A 352 30.50 -1.94 0.49
CA GLY A 352 31.58 -2.85 0.10
C GLY A 352 31.94 -2.80 -1.38
N ILE A 353 31.10 -2.20 -2.23
CA ILE A 353 31.34 -2.05 -3.67
C ILE A 353 31.22 -0.59 -4.07
N ARG A 354 31.97 -0.17 -5.07
CA ARG A 354 31.89 1.15 -5.68
C ARG A 354 31.27 1.07 -7.07
N PRO A 355 30.53 2.09 -7.50
CA PRO A 355 30.05 2.15 -8.88
C PRO A 355 31.22 2.08 -9.87
N GLY A 356 31.02 1.35 -10.98
CA GLY A 356 32.04 1.18 -12.01
C GLY A 356 33.02 0.02 -11.76
N GLU A 357 33.00 -0.63 -10.60
CA GLU A 357 33.83 -1.83 -10.35
C GLU A 357 33.28 -3.03 -11.14
N THR A 358 34.21 -3.88 -11.60
CA THR A 358 33.87 -5.08 -12.37
C THR A 358 33.64 -6.25 -11.41
N VAL A 359 32.40 -6.70 -11.29
CA VAL A 359 31.98 -7.76 -10.36
C VAL A 359 31.70 -9.05 -11.15
N VAL A 360 32.23 -10.18 -10.68
CA VAL A 360 31.99 -11.48 -11.30
C VAL A 360 30.59 -11.97 -10.99
N THR A 361 29.87 -12.44 -12.02
CA THR A 361 28.48 -12.90 -11.91
C THR A 361 28.27 -14.39 -12.12
N ALA A 362 29.29 -15.10 -12.61
CA ALA A 362 29.18 -16.56 -12.81
C ALA A 362 30.46 -17.27 -12.43
N GLY A 363 30.29 -18.47 -11.87
CA GLY A 363 31.42 -19.34 -11.49
C GLY A 363 32.04 -19.01 -10.13
N VAL A 364 31.47 -18.13 -9.34
CA VAL A 364 32.01 -17.62 -8.07
C VAL A 364 32.38 -18.70 -7.05
N SER A 365 31.70 -19.85 -7.06
CA SER A 365 31.96 -20.95 -6.13
C SER A 365 33.31 -21.69 -6.38
N LYS A 366 33.92 -21.49 -7.56
CA LYS A 366 35.18 -22.16 -7.98
C LYS A 366 36.37 -21.22 -8.06
N LEU A 367 36.17 -19.94 -7.78
CA LEU A 367 37.18 -18.88 -7.86
C LEU A 367 37.94 -18.72 -6.54
N ARG A 368 39.19 -18.28 -6.64
CA ARG A 368 40.04 -18.02 -5.47
C ARG A 368 40.61 -16.60 -5.51
N GLN A 369 40.84 -16.03 -4.35
CA GLN A 369 41.48 -14.73 -4.23
C GLN A 369 42.85 -14.74 -4.93
N GLY A 370 43.15 -13.70 -5.71
CA GLY A 370 44.39 -13.55 -6.46
C GLY A 370 44.48 -14.38 -7.77
N GLU A 371 43.45 -15.15 -8.10
CA GLU A 371 43.40 -15.93 -9.35
C GLU A 371 43.33 -14.97 -10.55
N LYS A 372 44.13 -15.26 -11.60
CA LYS A 372 44.06 -14.52 -12.87
C LYS A 372 42.91 -15.06 -13.71
N VAL A 373 42.08 -14.15 -14.20
CA VAL A 373 40.91 -14.46 -15.01
C VAL A 373 40.96 -13.72 -16.35
N SER A 374 40.23 -14.22 -17.31
CA SER A 374 39.94 -13.50 -18.56
C SER A 374 38.46 -13.01 -18.50
N LEU A 375 38.22 -11.78 -18.94
CA LEU A 375 36.88 -11.24 -19.05
C LEU A 375 36.19 -11.89 -20.26
N GLY A 376 35.12 -12.65 -19.99
CA GLY A 376 34.24 -13.19 -21.03
C GLY A 376 33.17 -12.17 -21.41
N GLU A 377 32.03 -12.66 -21.95
CA GLU A 377 30.87 -11.79 -22.24
C GLU A 377 30.39 -11.09 -20.99
N GLY A 378 30.45 -9.74 -20.99
CA GLY A 378 29.86 -8.89 -19.98
C GLY A 378 28.38 -8.68 -20.27
N GLN A 379 27.54 -8.62 -19.24
CA GLN A 379 26.22 -7.99 -19.33
C GLN A 379 26.40 -6.51 -18.94
N GLU A 380 26.07 -5.62 -19.87
CA GLU A 380 25.90 -4.19 -19.58
C GLU A 380 24.60 -3.92 -18.79
#